data_04f61d60e0c85fbee0ee09643eb2d63b
#
_entry.id   04f61d60e0c85fbee0ee09643eb2d63b
#
_cell.length_a   1.000
_cell.length_b   1.000
_cell.length_c   1.000
_cell.angle_alpha   90.00
_cell.angle_beta   90.00
_cell.angle_gamma   90.00
#
_symmetry.space_group_name_H-M   'P 1'
#
loop_
_entity.id
_entity.type
_entity.pdbx_description
1 polymer ?
#
loop_
_entity_poly.entity_id
_entity_poly.type
_entity_poly.pdbx_seq_one_letter_code
_entity_poly.pdbx_strand_id
1 'polypeptide(L)'
;MVVTLIALMAVPAFADAAVAPEAEAVTEAAVDNTKTAKAFAAAIAVGVVAAVGAIAMAIAIGKSNESIARQPEAESGIKSNTMLGLVFIETAIIYALIVAILIIFVL
;
A
#
# COMPACT_ATOMS: atom_id res chain seq x y z
N MET A 1 -13.04 1.81 -11.26
CA MET A 1 -13.89 2.77 -10.54
C MET A 1 -13.52 2.92 -9.06
N VAL A 2 -13.32 1.84 -8.30
CA VAL A 2 -12.89 1.91 -6.88
C VAL A 2 -11.46 2.43 -6.71
N VAL A 3 -10.54 2.04 -7.58
CA VAL A 3 -9.13 2.48 -7.55
C VAL A 3 -8.99 3.97 -7.84
N THR A 4 -9.83 4.50 -8.74
CA THR A 4 -9.87 5.95 -9.03
C THR A 4 -10.46 6.76 -7.87
N LEU A 5 -11.37 6.17 -7.10
CA LEU A 5 -11.95 6.85 -5.93
C LEU A 5 -10.94 6.92 -4.76
N ILE A 6 -10.13 5.88 -4.58
CA ILE A 6 -9.07 5.84 -3.56
C ILE A 6 -7.93 6.79 -3.92
N ALA A 7 -7.56 6.86 -5.19
CA ALA A 7 -6.60 7.86 -5.67
C ALA A 7 -7.12 9.29 -5.48
N LEU A 8 -8.44 9.50 -5.64
CA LEU A 8 -9.07 10.81 -5.47
C LEU A 8 -9.17 11.22 -3.99
N MET A 9 -9.26 10.25 -3.06
CA MET A 9 -9.28 10.53 -1.62
C MET A 9 -7.87 10.72 -1.01
N ALA A 10 -6.85 10.15 -1.62
CA ALA A 10 -5.46 10.35 -1.19
C ALA A 10 -4.85 11.66 -1.71
N VAL A 11 -5.34 12.13 -2.86
CA VAL A 11 -4.83 13.34 -3.52
C VAL A 11 -5.07 14.63 -2.69
N PRO A 12 -6.21 14.88 -2.01
CA PRO A 12 -6.36 16.12 -1.25
C PRO A 12 -5.45 16.23 -0.03
N ALA A 13 -5.13 15.13 0.65
CA ALA A 13 -4.19 15.17 1.77
C ALA A 13 -2.74 15.44 1.30
N PHE A 14 -2.37 14.96 0.13
CA PHE A 14 -1.09 15.26 -0.52
C PHE A 14 -1.07 16.66 -1.14
N ALA A 15 -2.18 17.13 -1.70
CA ALA A 15 -2.30 18.46 -2.28
C ALA A 15 -2.24 19.56 -1.23
N ASP A 16 -2.81 19.34 -0.04
CA ASP A 16 -2.75 20.29 1.07
C ASP A 16 -1.33 20.40 1.67
N ALA A 17 -0.57 19.30 1.67
CA ALA A 17 0.85 19.31 2.01
C ALA A 17 1.73 19.94 0.91
N ALA A 18 1.27 19.93 -0.35
CA ALA A 18 1.99 20.49 -1.49
C ALA A 18 1.75 22.01 -1.69
N VAL A 19 0.78 22.62 -1.02
CA VAL A 19 0.42 24.04 -1.12
C VAL A 19 1.26 24.92 -0.18
N ALA A 20 2.07 24.34 0.71
CA ALA A 20 3.03 25.11 1.50
C ALA A 20 4.13 25.71 0.59
N PRO A 21 4.54 26.96 0.78
CA PRO A 21 5.61 27.60 -0.01
C PRO A 21 6.93 26.83 -0.02
N GLU A 22 7.17 26.04 1.03
CA GLU A 22 8.31 25.11 1.14
C GLU A 22 8.19 23.92 0.17
N ALA A 23 6.98 23.53 -0.23
CA ALA A 23 6.76 22.46 -1.18
C ALA A 23 7.08 22.88 -2.63
N GLU A 24 6.88 24.15 -2.99
CA GLU A 24 7.31 24.70 -4.30
C GLU A 24 8.84 24.73 -4.41
N ALA A 25 9.53 25.15 -3.35
CA ALA A 25 10.99 25.15 -3.31
C ALA A 25 11.54 23.71 -3.31
N VAL A 26 10.86 22.77 -2.65
CA VAL A 26 11.20 21.33 -2.67
C VAL A 26 10.92 20.74 -4.06
N THR A 27 9.89 21.19 -4.76
CA THR A 27 9.55 20.71 -6.11
C THR A 27 10.56 21.22 -7.14
N GLU A 28 11.01 22.47 -7.07
CA GLU A 28 12.08 22.99 -7.92
C GLU A 28 13.44 22.33 -7.63
N ALA A 29 13.77 22.12 -6.37
CA ALA A 29 14.97 21.36 -5.95
C ALA A 29 14.86 19.86 -6.30
N ALA A 30 13.64 19.29 -6.39
CA ALA A 30 13.37 17.90 -6.73
C ALA A 30 13.64 17.57 -8.20
N VAL A 31 13.44 18.52 -9.09
CA VAL A 31 13.74 18.35 -10.53
C VAL A 31 15.24 18.18 -10.76
N ASP A 32 16.06 18.76 -9.88
CA ASP A 32 17.52 18.67 -9.94
C ASP A 32 18.14 17.69 -8.91
N ASN A 33 17.32 17.09 -8.02
CA ASN A 33 17.84 16.32 -6.91
C ASN A 33 17.44 14.83 -7.00
N THR A 34 18.41 14.01 -7.38
CA THR A 34 18.30 12.54 -7.45
C THR A 34 17.72 11.92 -6.18
N LYS A 35 17.98 12.49 -4.99
CA LYS A 35 17.47 12.00 -3.71
C LYS A 35 15.95 12.12 -3.60
N THR A 36 15.39 13.22 -4.08
CA THR A 36 13.94 13.43 -4.04
C THR A 36 13.23 12.50 -5.03
N ALA A 37 13.79 12.31 -6.23
CA ALA A 37 13.25 11.36 -7.20
C ALA A 37 13.23 9.93 -6.64
N LYS A 38 14.28 9.51 -5.94
CA LYS A 38 14.34 8.21 -5.26
C LYS A 38 13.29 8.09 -4.16
N ALA A 39 13.12 9.13 -3.35
CA ALA A 39 12.12 9.14 -2.29
C ALA A 39 10.69 9.02 -2.85
N PHE A 40 10.37 9.71 -3.93
CA PHE A 40 9.09 9.57 -4.62
C PHE A 40 8.89 8.17 -5.20
N ALA A 41 9.89 7.64 -5.88
CA ALA A 41 9.81 6.29 -6.45
C ALA A 41 9.58 5.23 -5.35
N ALA A 42 10.30 5.32 -4.25
CA ALA A 42 10.15 4.44 -3.09
C ALA A 42 8.76 4.58 -2.44
N ALA A 43 8.29 5.80 -2.25
CA ALA A 43 6.98 6.07 -1.66
C ALA A 43 5.83 5.52 -2.52
N ILE A 44 5.91 5.70 -3.84
CA ILE A 44 4.91 5.16 -4.78
C ILE A 44 4.95 3.62 -4.78
N ALA A 45 6.14 3.03 -4.83
CA ALA A 45 6.30 1.59 -4.86
C ALA A 45 5.67 0.92 -3.63
N VAL A 46 5.98 1.42 -2.43
CA VAL A 46 5.41 0.88 -1.18
C VAL A 46 3.94 1.25 -1.05
N GLY A 47 3.57 2.50 -1.31
CA GLY A 47 2.22 3.01 -1.12
C GLY A 47 1.17 2.27 -1.97
N VAL A 48 1.48 2.02 -3.25
CA VAL A 48 0.57 1.29 -4.14
C VAL A 48 0.42 -0.16 -3.70
N VAL A 49 1.52 -0.85 -3.42
CA VAL A 49 1.49 -2.25 -3.00
C VAL A 49 0.76 -2.41 -1.67
N ALA A 50 1.05 -1.54 -0.69
CA ALA A 50 0.39 -1.57 0.61
C ALA A 50 -1.11 -1.28 0.51
N ALA A 51 -1.53 -0.29 -0.29
CA ALA A 51 -2.94 0.05 -0.47
C ALA A 51 -3.73 -1.10 -1.11
N VAL A 52 -3.20 -1.69 -2.19
CA VAL A 52 -3.83 -2.83 -2.87
C VAL A 52 -3.85 -4.06 -1.96
N GLY A 53 -2.76 -4.32 -1.24
CA GLY A 53 -2.67 -5.40 -0.28
C GLY A 53 -3.68 -5.27 0.86
N ALA A 54 -3.83 -4.08 1.43
CA ALA A 54 -4.81 -3.82 2.50
C ALA A 54 -6.25 -4.08 2.03
N ILE A 55 -6.61 -3.66 0.81
CA ILE A 55 -7.92 -3.93 0.23
C ILE A 55 -8.13 -5.43 0.01
N ALA A 56 -7.12 -6.12 -0.53
CA ALA A 56 -7.18 -7.55 -0.75
C ALA A 56 -7.37 -8.32 0.57
N MET A 57 -6.65 -7.94 1.63
CA MET A 57 -6.81 -8.53 2.96
C MET A 57 -8.21 -8.28 3.54
N ALA A 58 -8.74 -7.07 3.40
CA ALA A 58 -10.07 -6.74 3.90
C ALA A 58 -11.15 -7.58 3.20
N ILE A 59 -11.05 -7.77 1.88
CA ILE A 59 -11.97 -8.63 1.11
C ILE A 59 -11.83 -10.09 1.53
N ALA A 60 -10.60 -10.58 1.68
CA ALA A 60 -10.34 -11.96 2.09
C ALA A 60 -10.94 -12.28 3.46
N ILE A 61 -10.76 -11.38 4.44
CA ILE A 61 -11.31 -11.51 5.79
C ILE A 61 -12.85 -11.47 5.74
N GLY A 62 -13.42 -10.54 5.00
CA GLY A 62 -14.88 -10.44 4.84
C GLY A 62 -15.49 -11.71 4.25
N LYS A 63 -14.90 -12.24 3.19
CA LYS A 63 -15.34 -13.48 2.56
C LYS A 63 -15.14 -14.71 3.45
N SER A 64 -14.06 -14.77 4.20
CA SER A 64 -13.80 -15.82 5.17
C SER A 64 -14.86 -15.85 6.27
N ASN A 65 -15.20 -14.69 6.82
CA ASN A 65 -16.22 -14.57 7.87
C ASN A 65 -17.60 -14.94 7.35
N GLU A 66 -17.95 -14.54 6.13
CA GLU A 66 -19.21 -14.95 5.46
C GLU A 66 -19.28 -16.47 5.27
N SER A 67 -18.18 -17.08 4.87
CA SER A 67 -18.09 -18.53 4.68
C SER A 67 -18.26 -19.31 6.00
N ILE A 68 -17.64 -18.81 7.07
CA ILE A 68 -17.78 -19.38 8.42
C ILE A 68 -19.23 -19.28 8.91
N ALA A 69 -19.89 -18.15 8.65
CA ALA A 69 -21.28 -17.96 9.03
C ALA A 69 -22.22 -18.95 8.33
N ARG A 70 -21.91 -19.35 7.10
CA ARG A 70 -22.69 -20.34 6.35
C ARG A 70 -22.33 -21.80 6.69
N GLN A 71 -21.08 -22.05 7.06
CA GLN A 71 -20.56 -23.39 7.37
C GLN A 71 -19.72 -23.37 8.65
N PRO A 72 -20.34 -23.29 9.83
CA PRO A 72 -19.61 -23.23 11.11
C PRO A 72 -18.71 -24.43 11.36
N GLU A 73 -19.06 -25.59 10.81
CA GLU A 73 -18.28 -26.83 10.93
C GLU A 73 -16.91 -26.76 10.25
N ALA A 74 -16.76 -25.90 9.22
CA ALA A 74 -15.52 -25.70 8.49
C ALA A 74 -14.67 -24.54 9.04
N GLU A 75 -15.04 -23.93 10.15
CA GLU A 75 -14.42 -22.74 10.69
C GLU A 75 -12.90 -22.86 10.82
N SER A 76 -12.41 -23.96 11.36
CA SER A 76 -10.97 -24.13 11.59
C SER A 76 -10.15 -24.18 10.29
N GLY A 77 -10.69 -24.87 9.27
CA GLY A 77 -10.06 -24.95 7.95
C GLY A 77 -10.08 -23.60 7.21
N ILE A 78 -11.21 -22.89 7.28
CA ILE A 78 -11.36 -21.57 6.65
C ILE A 78 -10.41 -20.57 7.32
N LYS A 79 -10.35 -20.53 8.64
CA LYS A 79 -9.43 -19.65 9.38
C LYS A 79 -7.97 -19.93 9.03
N SER A 80 -7.57 -21.20 9.04
CA SER A 80 -6.19 -21.59 8.73
C SER A 80 -5.80 -21.17 7.30
N ASN A 81 -6.65 -21.43 6.32
CA ASN A 81 -6.40 -21.06 4.94
C ASN A 81 -6.38 -19.54 4.73
N THR A 82 -7.27 -18.82 5.40
CA THR A 82 -7.31 -17.35 5.35
C THR A 82 -6.04 -16.75 5.96
N MET A 83 -5.62 -17.24 7.14
CA MET A 83 -4.39 -16.78 7.78
C MET A 83 -3.16 -17.01 6.89
N LEU A 84 -3.08 -18.17 6.26
CA LEU A 84 -2.00 -18.47 5.32
C LEU A 84 -2.00 -17.48 4.13
N GLY A 85 -3.17 -17.21 3.55
CA GLY A 85 -3.31 -16.26 2.45
C GLY A 85 -2.92 -14.84 2.86
N LEU A 86 -3.31 -14.39 4.06
CA LEU A 86 -2.94 -13.07 4.59
C LEU A 86 -1.43 -12.94 4.78
N VAL A 87 -0.75 -13.98 5.26
CA VAL A 87 0.71 -13.99 5.40
C VAL A 87 1.42 -13.84 4.06
N PHE A 88 0.91 -14.46 3.00
CA PHE A 88 1.47 -14.28 1.65
C PHE A 88 1.30 -12.85 1.13
N ILE A 89 0.15 -12.23 1.37
CA ILE A 89 -0.08 -10.81 0.98
C ILE A 89 0.85 -9.89 1.77
N GLU A 90 1.01 -10.12 3.08
CA GLU A 90 1.94 -9.36 3.93
C GLU A 90 3.38 -9.50 3.46
N THR A 91 3.79 -10.70 3.06
CA THR A 91 5.12 -10.95 2.51
C THR A 91 5.38 -10.12 1.24
N ALA A 92 4.39 -9.98 0.37
CA ALA A 92 4.52 -9.14 -0.83
C ALA A 92 4.71 -7.65 -0.49
N ILE A 93 4.04 -7.17 0.55
CA ILE A 93 4.21 -5.79 1.05
C ILE A 93 5.63 -5.59 1.62
N ILE A 94 6.15 -6.58 2.35
CA ILE A 94 7.52 -6.56 2.88
C ILE A 94 8.55 -6.53 1.74
N TYR A 95 8.35 -7.28 0.66
CA TYR A 95 9.23 -7.20 -0.50
C TYR A 95 9.23 -5.81 -1.14
N ALA A 96 8.08 -5.16 -1.25
CA ALA A 96 8.01 -3.79 -1.75
C ALA A 96 8.78 -2.82 -0.84
N LEU A 97 8.72 -3.00 0.48
CA LEU A 97 9.50 -2.23 1.44
C LEU A 97 11.01 -2.44 1.26
N ILE A 98 11.45 -3.68 1.06
CA ILE A 98 12.86 -4.00 0.81
C ILE A 98 13.35 -3.30 -0.47
N VAL A 99 12.56 -3.36 -1.55
CA VAL A 99 12.88 -2.67 -2.80
C VAL A 99 12.96 -1.15 -2.59
N ALA A 100 12.05 -0.56 -1.81
CA ALA A 100 12.10 0.86 -1.48
C ALA A 100 13.37 1.24 -0.70
N ILE A 101 13.78 0.43 0.26
CA ILE A 101 15.02 0.61 1.00
C ILE A 101 16.24 0.54 0.05
N LEU A 102 16.26 -0.42 -0.86
CA LEU A 102 17.32 -0.54 -1.85
C LEU A 102 17.39 0.68 -2.78
N ILE A 103 16.25 1.21 -3.21
CA ILE A 103 16.18 2.43 -4.02
C ILE A 103 16.79 3.62 -3.28
N ILE A 104 16.51 3.76 -1.99
CA ILE A 104 16.98 4.89 -1.19
C ILE A 104 18.48 4.80 -0.89
N PHE A 105 18.98 3.60 -0.55
CA PHE A 105 20.33 3.43 -0.03
C PHE A 105 21.35 2.97 -1.07
N VAL A 106 20.93 2.28 -2.13
CA VAL A 106 21.85 1.66 -3.11
C VAL A 106 21.88 2.44 -4.43
N LEU A 107 20.77 2.97 -4.91
CA LEU A 107 20.70 3.80 -6.10
C LEU A 107 20.90 5.27 -5.76
#